data_9edb906410e70f5a6b20e3046e9ea327
#
_entry.id   9edb906410e70f5a6b20e3046e9ea327
#
_cell.length_a   1.000
_cell.length_b   1.000
_cell.length_c   1.000
_cell.angle_alpha   90.00
_cell.angle_beta   90.00
_cell.angle_gamma   90.00
#
_symmetry.space_group_name_H-M   'P 1'
#
loop_
_entity.id
_entity.type
_entity.pdbx_description
1 polymer ?
#
loop_
_entity_poly.entity_id
_entity_poly.type
_entity_poly.pdbx_seq_one_letter_code
_entity_poly.pdbx_strand_id
1 'polypeptide(L)'
;TFMKQIKDENILKVAFDLRGNRGGNPECTNHILSYIIDKDINFYEDNDLNKRRNRPITVKPKTTNNISNATIYILSDGRCASATAQLLAIIKHNQLATIVGEETGGTYSTHPGRGIPALKNTKLSLQIGTERESVNVPKLVLDKGIIPDKKIKIELLDIISGDDPLLNYILEE
;
A
#
# COMPACT_ATOMS: atom_id res chain seq x y z
N THR A 1 0.01 -21.46 3.76
CA THR A 1 0.19 -20.02 3.51
C THR A 1 -0.24 -19.22 4.72
N PHE A 2 0.32 -18.05 4.96
CA PHE A 2 0.00 -17.16 6.07
C PHE A 2 -1.53 -16.87 6.19
N MET A 3 -2.19 -16.53 5.09
CA MET A 3 -3.64 -16.28 5.06
C MET A 3 -4.47 -17.52 5.47
N LYS A 4 -3.98 -18.72 5.11
CA LYS A 4 -4.62 -19.97 5.55
C LYS A 4 -4.51 -20.14 7.06
N GLN A 5 -3.34 -19.87 7.63
CA GLN A 5 -3.13 -19.97 9.08
C GLN A 5 -4.03 -18.98 9.85
N ILE A 6 -4.11 -17.71 9.43
CA ILE A 6 -5.02 -16.71 10.02
C ILE A 6 -6.45 -17.27 10.08
N LYS A 7 -6.89 -17.87 8.98
CA LYS A 7 -8.25 -18.44 8.87
C LYS A 7 -8.44 -19.67 9.76
N ASP A 8 -7.50 -20.61 9.72
CA ASP A 8 -7.59 -21.89 10.45
C ASP A 8 -7.53 -21.67 11.97
N GLU A 9 -6.72 -20.71 12.43
CA GLU A 9 -6.56 -20.37 13.85
C GLU A 9 -7.58 -19.32 14.33
N ASN A 10 -8.48 -18.88 13.45
CA ASN A 10 -9.49 -17.86 13.74
C ASN A 10 -8.89 -16.58 14.34
N ILE A 11 -7.80 -16.09 13.76
CA ILE A 11 -7.14 -14.86 14.19
C ILE A 11 -8.01 -13.66 13.81
N LEU A 12 -8.44 -12.89 14.80
CA LEU A 12 -9.38 -11.78 14.62
C LEU A 12 -8.70 -10.42 14.45
N LYS A 13 -7.40 -10.31 14.75
CA LYS A 13 -6.63 -9.06 14.62
C LYS A 13 -5.34 -9.34 13.85
N VAL A 14 -5.12 -8.61 12.77
CA VAL A 14 -3.99 -8.80 11.84
C VAL A 14 -3.33 -7.47 11.56
N ALA A 15 -2.02 -7.39 11.73
CA ALA A 15 -1.22 -6.23 11.34
C ALA A 15 -0.30 -6.56 10.16
N PHE A 16 -0.34 -5.74 9.12
CA PHE A 16 0.63 -5.77 8.03
C PHE A 16 1.64 -4.65 8.24
N ASP A 17 2.90 -5.00 8.51
CA ASP A 17 3.97 -4.03 8.58
C ASP A 17 4.50 -3.71 7.17
N LEU A 18 4.13 -2.54 6.65
CA LEU A 18 4.59 -2.04 5.36
C LEU A 18 5.63 -0.92 5.50
N ARG A 19 6.10 -0.63 6.71
CA ARG A 19 7.16 0.37 6.92
C ARG A 19 8.39 0.03 6.08
N GLY A 20 8.96 1.02 5.41
CA GLY A 20 10.11 0.85 4.53
C GLY A 20 9.80 0.21 3.17
N ASN A 21 8.58 -0.16 2.88
CA ASN A 21 8.21 -0.81 1.63
C ASN A 21 8.06 0.22 0.49
N ARG A 22 9.00 0.24 -0.42
CA ARG A 22 9.05 1.19 -1.55
C ARG A 22 8.17 0.79 -2.74
N GLY A 23 7.37 -0.23 -2.60
CA GLY A 23 6.53 -0.75 -3.67
C GLY A 23 7.19 -1.92 -4.41
N GLY A 24 6.79 -2.14 -5.64
CA GLY A 24 7.26 -3.25 -6.46
C GLY A 24 6.21 -3.67 -7.48
N ASN A 25 6.02 -4.99 -7.66
CA ASN A 25 5.03 -5.50 -8.61
C ASN A 25 3.60 -5.20 -8.13
N PRO A 26 2.80 -4.44 -8.89
CA PRO A 26 1.41 -4.15 -8.55
C PRO A 26 0.50 -5.38 -8.41
N GLU A 27 0.84 -6.50 -9.05
CA GLU A 27 0.08 -7.74 -8.88
C GLU A 27 0.12 -8.27 -7.45
N CYS A 28 1.22 -8.03 -6.72
CA CYS A 28 1.33 -8.39 -5.32
C CYS A 28 0.34 -7.61 -4.46
N THR A 29 0.13 -6.31 -4.75
CA THR A 29 -0.83 -5.48 -4.01
C THR A 29 -2.27 -5.94 -4.26
N ASN A 30 -2.61 -6.26 -5.51
CA ASN A 30 -3.92 -6.81 -5.86
C ASN A 30 -4.16 -8.18 -5.22
N HIS A 31 -3.10 -8.99 -5.14
CA HIS A 31 -3.17 -10.29 -4.49
C HIS A 31 -3.46 -10.16 -2.99
N ILE A 32 -2.74 -9.30 -2.27
CA ILE A 32 -3.01 -9.02 -0.85
C ILE A 32 -4.42 -8.47 -0.68
N LEU A 33 -4.79 -7.45 -1.48
CA LEU A 33 -6.11 -6.83 -1.41
C LEU A 33 -7.23 -7.86 -1.56
N SER A 34 -7.09 -8.84 -2.45
CA SER A 34 -8.11 -9.87 -2.68
C SER A 34 -8.42 -10.74 -1.45
N TYR A 35 -7.52 -10.83 -0.48
CA TYR A 35 -7.76 -11.56 0.77
C TYR A 35 -8.47 -10.75 1.86
N ILE A 36 -8.41 -9.41 1.77
CA ILE A 36 -8.94 -8.52 2.81
C ILE A 36 -10.25 -7.84 2.43
N ILE A 37 -10.72 -8.00 1.20
CA ILE A 37 -11.99 -7.45 0.73
C ILE A 37 -13.11 -8.51 0.74
N ASP A 38 -14.35 -8.06 0.93
CA ASP A 38 -15.56 -8.87 0.90
C ASP A 38 -16.39 -8.71 -0.39
N LYS A 39 -16.07 -7.66 -1.18
CA LYS A 39 -16.72 -7.33 -2.45
C LYS A 39 -15.72 -6.82 -3.49
N ASP A 40 -16.15 -6.79 -4.73
CA ASP A 40 -15.36 -6.26 -5.84
C ASP A 40 -14.97 -4.80 -5.61
N ILE A 41 -13.69 -4.47 -5.84
CA ILE A 41 -13.16 -3.11 -5.72
C ILE A 41 -12.49 -2.70 -7.04
N ASN A 42 -12.86 -1.52 -7.55
CA ASN A 42 -12.16 -0.91 -8.67
C ASN A 42 -10.81 -0.36 -8.18
N PHE A 43 -9.72 -1.02 -8.56
CA PHE A 43 -8.37 -0.66 -8.14
C PHE A 43 -7.77 0.43 -9.03
N TYR A 44 -7.72 0.20 -10.33
CA TYR A 44 -7.23 1.20 -11.28
C TYR A 44 -8.35 1.99 -11.92
N GLU A 45 -8.04 3.23 -12.33
CA GLU A 45 -8.91 4.00 -13.18
C GLU A 45 -9.14 3.27 -14.51
N ASP A 46 -10.38 3.25 -14.99
CA ASP A 46 -10.72 2.71 -16.31
C ASP A 46 -10.32 3.71 -17.39
N ASN A 47 -9.05 3.67 -17.80
CA ASN A 47 -8.48 4.52 -18.83
C ASN A 47 -7.62 3.73 -19.83
N ASP A 48 -7.29 4.34 -20.96
CA ASP A 48 -6.56 3.69 -22.05
C ASP A 48 -5.16 3.22 -21.61
N LEU A 49 -4.51 3.92 -20.69
CA LEU A 49 -3.20 3.54 -20.19
C LEU A 49 -3.26 2.22 -19.43
N ASN A 50 -4.21 2.09 -18.50
CA ASN A 50 -4.37 0.88 -17.71
C ASN A 50 -4.80 -0.30 -18.58
N LYS A 51 -5.67 -0.07 -19.58
CA LYS A 51 -6.06 -1.07 -20.58
C LYS A 51 -4.85 -1.54 -21.40
N ARG A 52 -4.05 -0.63 -21.94
CA ARG A 52 -2.83 -0.97 -22.70
C ARG A 52 -1.81 -1.76 -21.87
N ARG A 53 -1.74 -1.53 -20.57
CA ARG A 53 -0.84 -2.21 -19.64
C ARG A 53 -1.43 -3.51 -19.09
N ASN A 54 -2.64 -3.89 -19.53
CA ASN A 54 -3.38 -5.04 -19.02
C ASN A 54 -3.49 -5.03 -17.48
N ARG A 55 -3.74 -3.84 -16.90
CA ARG A 55 -3.94 -3.70 -15.46
C ARG A 55 -5.33 -4.18 -15.08
N PRO A 56 -5.47 -4.95 -14.00
CA PRO A 56 -6.79 -5.35 -13.52
C PRO A 56 -7.54 -4.14 -12.97
N ILE A 57 -8.55 -3.68 -13.71
CA ILE A 57 -9.39 -2.55 -13.26
C ILE A 57 -10.09 -2.91 -11.96
N THR A 58 -10.57 -4.16 -11.84
CA THR A 58 -11.30 -4.64 -10.67
C THR A 58 -10.53 -5.77 -9.97
N VAL A 59 -10.41 -5.69 -8.65
CA VAL A 59 -9.93 -6.78 -7.79
C VAL A 59 -11.13 -7.45 -7.15
N LYS A 60 -11.19 -8.78 -7.27
CA LYS A 60 -12.25 -9.61 -6.69
C LYS A 60 -11.80 -10.27 -5.40
N PRO A 61 -12.70 -10.47 -4.43
CA PRO A 61 -12.40 -11.22 -3.22
C PRO A 61 -11.92 -12.64 -3.53
N LYS A 62 -10.96 -13.14 -2.75
CA LYS A 62 -10.66 -14.58 -2.74
C LYS A 62 -11.82 -15.35 -2.11
N THR A 63 -12.16 -16.48 -2.72
CA THR A 63 -13.17 -17.41 -2.20
C THR A 63 -12.64 -18.28 -1.06
N THR A 64 -11.32 -18.47 -1.00
CA THR A 64 -10.65 -19.28 0.02
C THR A 64 -9.65 -18.46 0.81
N ASN A 65 -9.55 -18.73 2.12
CA ASN A 65 -8.62 -18.07 3.04
C ASN A 65 -8.76 -16.53 3.07
N ASN A 66 -9.95 -16.03 2.77
CA ASN A 66 -10.27 -14.61 2.90
C ASN A 66 -10.37 -14.25 4.39
N ILE A 67 -9.79 -13.10 4.76
CA ILE A 67 -9.69 -12.60 6.14
C ILE A 67 -10.42 -11.26 6.33
N SER A 68 -11.38 -10.94 5.46
CA SER A 68 -12.14 -9.67 5.54
C SER A 68 -12.93 -9.50 6.85
N ASN A 69 -13.15 -10.59 7.60
CA ASN A 69 -13.80 -10.55 8.92
C ASN A 69 -12.83 -10.18 10.06
N ALA A 70 -11.52 -10.17 9.83
CA ALA A 70 -10.56 -9.75 10.84
C ALA A 70 -10.47 -8.22 10.90
N THR A 71 -10.15 -7.70 12.08
CA THR A 71 -9.73 -6.29 12.22
C THR A 71 -8.32 -6.15 11.68
N ILE A 72 -8.15 -5.33 10.65
CA ILE A 72 -6.88 -5.20 9.93
C ILE A 72 -6.24 -3.86 10.25
N TYR A 73 -4.97 -3.90 10.60
CA TYR A 73 -4.10 -2.73 10.77
C TYR A 73 -2.98 -2.75 9.74
N ILE A 74 -2.54 -1.57 9.33
CA ILE A 74 -1.38 -1.41 8.45
C ILE A 74 -0.43 -0.39 9.05
N LEU A 75 0.82 -0.79 9.26
CA LEU A 75 1.86 0.12 9.68
C LEU A 75 2.49 0.79 8.46
N SER A 76 2.58 2.12 8.49
CA SER A 76 3.14 2.92 7.40
C SER A 76 4.19 3.92 7.87
N ASP A 77 5.11 4.27 6.99
CA ASP A 77 6.09 5.33 7.20
C ASP A 77 6.35 6.14 5.91
N GLY A 78 7.14 7.19 6.01
CA GLY A 78 7.51 8.05 4.89
C GLY A 78 8.29 7.35 3.76
N ARG A 79 8.69 6.07 3.91
CA ARG A 79 9.34 5.27 2.87
C ARG A 79 8.36 4.44 2.05
N CYS A 80 7.10 4.34 2.48
CA CYS A 80 6.05 3.68 1.70
C CYS A 80 5.81 4.45 0.40
N ALA A 81 6.01 3.79 -0.76
CA ALA A 81 5.93 4.46 -2.06
C ALA A 81 5.43 3.54 -3.17
N SER A 82 5.15 4.12 -4.35
CA SER A 82 4.77 3.37 -5.56
C SER A 82 3.58 2.43 -5.30
N ALA A 83 3.66 1.15 -5.68
CA ALA A 83 2.59 0.17 -5.51
C ALA A 83 2.08 0.06 -4.06
N THR A 84 2.96 0.25 -3.06
CA THR A 84 2.55 0.27 -1.65
C THR A 84 1.67 1.48 -1.33
N ALA A 85 2.04 2.68 -1.78
CA ALA A 85 1.22 3.87 -1.57
C ALA A 85 -0.13 3.75 -2.31
N GLN A 86 -0.15 3.15 -3.51
CA GLN A 86 -1.37 2.85 -4.25
C GLN A 86 -2.29 1.88 -3.48
N LEU A 87 -1.73 0.82 -2.89
CA LEU A 87 -2.48 -0.10 -2.03
C LEU A 87 -3.08 0.64 -0.83
N LEU A 88 -2.27 1.44 -0.12
CA LEU A 88 -2.73 2.21 1.04
C LEU A 88 -3.81 3.23 0.66
N ALA A 89 -3.73 3.82 -0.53
CA ALA A 89 -4.77 4.71 -1.04
C ALA A 89 -6.11 4.00 -1.22
N ILE A 90 -6.10 2.81 -1.81
CA ILE A 90 -7.31 1.98 -1.99
C ILE A 90 -7.86 1.53 -0.63
N ILE A 91 -7.00 1.09 0.28
CA ILE A 91 -7.38 0.67 1.63
C ILE A 91 -8.07 1.82 2.37
N LYS A 92 -7.45 3.00 2.37
CA LYS A 92 -8.01 4.19 3.03
C LYS A 92 -9.33 4.63 2.40
N HIS A 93 -9.39 4.70 1.07
CA HIS A 93 -10.60 5.12 0.35
C HIS A 93 -11.79 4.22 0.64
N ASN A 94 -11.58 2.91 0.73
CA ASN A 94 -12.61 1.92 0.97
C ASN A 94 -12.76 1.53 2.45
N GLN A 95 -12.00 2.15 3.37
CA GLN A 95 -12.06 1.88 4.82
C GLN A 95 -11.85 0.39 5.17
N LEU A 96 -10.88 -0.26 4.51
CA LEU A 96 -10.65 -1.70 4.65
C LEU A 96 -9.77 -2.07 5.86
N ALA A 97 -8.99 -1.12 6.35
CA ALA A 97 -8.09 -1.32 7.48
C ALA A 97 -7.79 0.02 8.15
N THR A 98 -7.32 -0.02 9.40
CA THR A 98 -6.78 1.16 10.09
C THR A 98 -5.31 1.34 9.76
N ILE A 99 -4.94 2.46 9.15
CA ILE A 99 -3.56 2.82 8.84
C ILE A 99 -2.97 3.56 10.03
N VAL A 100 -1.85 3.04 10.57
CA VAL A 100 -1.17 3.57 11.75
C VAL A 100 0.27 3.96 11.37
N GLY A 101 0.74 5.10 11.85
CA GLY A 101 2.13 5.54 11.65
C GLY A 101 2.24 6.91 11.01
N GLU A 102 3.07 7.05 9.99
CA GLU A 102 3.35 8.31 9.31
C GLU A 102 2.74 8.38 7.91
N GLU A 103 2.62 9.60 7.39
CA GLU A 103 2.24 9.84 5.99
C GLU A 103 3.22 9.15 5.05
N THR A 104 2.72 8.50 3.99
CA THR A 104 3.56 7.84 3.00
C THR A 104 4.34 8.85 2.14
N GLY A 105 5.55 8.47 1.70
CA GLY A 105 6.32 9.30 0.76
C GLY A 105 5.79 9.22 -0.68
N GLY A 106 5.04 8.19 -1.01
CA GLY A 106 4.35 8.06 -2.29
C GLY A 106 2.89 8.50 -2.22
N THR A 107 2.32 8.83 -3.38
CA THR A 107 0.90 9.20 -3.54
C THR A 107 0.11 8.05 -4.16
N TYR A 108 -1.21 8.24 -4.35
CA TYR A 108 -2.06 7.30 -5.07
C TYR A 108 -1.77 7.22 -6.57
N SER A 109 -0.93 8.10 -7.06
CA SER A 109 -0.51 8.19 -8.45
C SER A 109 0.99 8.03 -8.58
N THR A 110 1.44 7.23 -9.52
CA THR A 110 2.86 6.99 -9.79
C THR A 110 3.20 7.33 -11.23
N HIS A 111 4.48 7.63 -11.45
CA HIS A 111 5.03 7.84 -12.78
C HIS A 111 6.11 6.77 -13.00
N PRO A 112 5.72 5.57 -13.44
CA PRO A 112 6.70 4.52 -13.70
C PRO A 112 7.68 5.01 -14.77
N GLY A 113 8.93 5.19 -14.34
CA GLY A 113 9.99 5.72 -15.21
C GLY A 113 10.55 4.64 -16.12
N ARG A 114 10.89 5.02 -17.34
CA ARG A 114 11.82 4.24 -18.17
C ARG A 114 13.23 4.74 -17.91
N GLY A 115 14.16 3.80 -17.68
CA GLY A 115 15.56 4.13 -17.61
C GLY A 115 16.04 4.66 -18.98
N ILE A 116 16.68 5.83 -18.99
CA ILE A 116 17.41 6.29 -20.13
C ILE A 116 18.84 5.74 -20.04
N PRO A 117 19.47 5.35 -21.13
CA PRO A 117 20.88 4.97 -21.14
C PRO A 117 21.73 6.02 -20.43
N ALA A 118 22.78 5.58 -19.78
CA ALA A 118 23.66 6.46 -19.05
C ALA A 118 24.09 7.68 -19.88
N LEU A 119 24.06 8.85 -19.30
CA LEU A 119 24.49 10.09 -19.94
C LEU A 119 25.91 9.94 -20.46
N LYS A 120 26.14 10.38 -21.69
CA LYS A 120 27.41 10.12 -22.44
C LYS A 120 28.66 10.52 -21.67
N ASN A 121 28.62 11.68 -21.01
CA ASN A 121 29.79 12.26 -20.34
C ASN A 121 29.91 11.80 -18.87
N THR A 122 28.85 11.96 -18.08
CA THR A 122 28.86 11.70 -16.63
C THR A 122 28.61 10.24 -16.26
N LYS A 123 28.12 9.43 -17.21
CA LYS A 123 27.69 8.04 -16.98
C LYS A 123 26.58 7.87 -15.95
N LEU A 124 25.96 8.96 -15.52
CA LEU A 124 24.81 8.92 -14.64
C LEU A 124 23.60 8.35 -15.38
N SER A 125 22.88 7.45 -14.74
CA SER A 125 21.58 6.98 -15.24
C SER A 125 20.49 7.99 -14.90
N LEU A 126 19.56 8.18 -15.83
CA LEU A 126 18.39 9.06 -15.66
C LEU A 126 17.12 8.23 -15.79
N GLN A 127 16.21 8.38 -14.84
CA GLN A 127 14.85 7.83 -14.93
C GLN A 127 13.87 8.95 -15.16
N ILE A 128 13.06 8.87 -16.22
CA ILE A 128 12.02 9.84 -16.51
C ILE A 128 10.67 9.14 -16.52
N GLY A 129 9.75 9.61 -15.68
CA GLY A 129 8.36 9.19 -15.71
C GLY A 129 7.66 9.82 -16.94
N THR A 130 7.25 8.99 -17.86
CA THR A 130 6.60 9.44 -19.11
C THR A 130 5.09 9.30 -19.10
N GLU A 131 4.55 8.53 -18.19
CA GLU A 131 3.11 8.25 -18.06
C GLU A 131 2.71 8.27 -16.61
N ARG A 132 1.50 8.69 -16.33
CA ARG A 132 0.92 8.73 -14.99
C ARG A 132 -0.02 7.53 -14.82
N GLU A 133 0.22 6.73 -13.79
CA GLU A 133 -0.62 5.60 -13.39
C GLU A 133 -1.28 5.89 -12.05
N SER A 134 -2.60 6.01 -12.02
CA SER A 134 -3.38 6.33 -10.82
C SER A 134 -4.33 5.21 -10.47
N VAL A 135 -4.55 5.01 -9.17
CA VAL A 135 -5.62 4.14 -8.67
C VAL A 135 -6.92 4.93 -8.51
N ASN A 136 -8.04 4.21 -8.45
CA ASN A 136 -9.38 4.80 -8.45
C ASN A 136 -9.78 5.31 -7.04
N VAL A 137 -9.28 6.49 -6.70
CA VAL A 137 -9.51 7.16 -5.40
C VAL A 137 -9.83 8.65 -5.56
N PRO A 138 -11.00 8.99 -6.10
CA PRO A 138 -11.30 10.35 -6.56
C PRO A 138 -11.29 11.43 -5.46
N LYS A 139 -11.28 11.04 -4.19
CA LYS A 139 -11.29 11.98 -3.04
C LYS A 139 -9.90 12.29 -2.47
N LEU A 140 -8.85 11.63 -2.92
CA LEU A 140 -7.50 11.87 -2.41
C LEU A 140 -6.81 13.01 -3.16
N VAL A 141 -5.98 13.77 -2.43
CA VAL A 141 -5.20 14.89 -2.99
C VAL A 141 -3.94 14.35 -3.65
N LEU A 142 -3.70 14.76 -4.90
CA LEU A 142 -2.62 14.22 -5.72
C LEU A 142 -1.22 14.46 -5.14
N ASP A 143 -1.00 15.63 -4.55
CA ASP A 143 0.33 16.10 -4.14
C ASP A 143 0.67 15.73 -2.69
N LYS A 144 -0.13 14.86 -2.06
CA LYS A 144 0.08 14.38 -0.70
C LYS A 144 0.24 12.88 -0.68
N GLY A 145 1.05 12.40 0.26
CA GLY A 145 1.10 10.99 0.64
C GLY A 145 -0.23 10.53 1.23
N ILE A 146 -0.30 9.27 1.55
CA ILE A 146 -1.48 8.70 2.22
C ILE A 146 -1.34 9.00 3.71
N ILE A 147 -2.22 9.87 4.20
CA ILE A 147 -2.24 10.26 5.62
C ILE A 147 -2.80 9.09 6.42
N PRO A 148 -2.13 8.58 7.46
CA PRO A 148 -2.64 7.50 8.29
C PRO A 148 -3.90 7.93 9.07
N ASP A 149 -4.68 6.96 9.52
CA ASP A 149 -5.85 7.18 10.36
C ASP A 149 -5.43 7.51 11.79
N LYS A 150 -4.36 6.86 12.25
CA LYS A 150 -3.71 7.17 13.52
C LYS A 150 -2.26 7.58 13.27
N LYS A 151 -1.96 8.85 13.51
CA LYS A 151 -0.59 9.37 13.41
C LYS A 151 0.19 9.01 14.67
N ILE A 152 1.22 8.22 14.49
CA ILE A 152 2.20 7.88 15.53
C ILE A 152 3.58 8.00 14.88
N LYS A 153 4.47 8.74 15.52
CA LYS A 153 5.85 8.92 15.06
C LYS A 153 6.78 8.12 15.97
N ILE A 154 7.76 7.47 15.38
CA ILE A 154 8.80 6.79 16.14
C ILE A 154 9.85 7.84 16.50
N GLU A 155 10.10 8.04 17.77
CA GLU A 155 11.10 8.98 18.28
C GLU A 155 12.45 8.27 18.50
N LEU A 156 13.51 9.04 18.65
CA LEU A 156 14.87 8.47 18.85
C LEU A 156 14.94 7.58 20.10
N LEU A 157 14.21 7.95 21.14
CA LEU A 157 14.18 7.17 22.38
C LEU A 157 13.53 5.79 22.19
N ASP A 158 12.49 5.69 21.36
CA ASP A 158 11.85 4.42 21.04
C ASP A 158 12.84 3.48 20.34
N ILE A 159 13.63 4.03 19.39
CA ILE A 159 14.68 3.26 18.69
C ILE A 159 15.75 2.76 19.68
N ILE A 160 16.19 3.62 20.59
CA ILE A 160 17.24 3.28 21.59
C ILE A 160 16.76 2.23 22.58
N SER A 161 15.51 2.33 23.03
CA SER A 161 14.91 1.38 23.97
C SER A 161 14.43 0.09 23.29
N GLY A 162 14.34 0.07 21.95
CA GLY A 162 13.77 -1.05 21.20
C GLY A 162 12.24 -1.13 21.30
N ASP A 163 11.60 -0.03 21.66
CA ASP A 163 10.15 0.06 21.73
C ASP A 163 9.53 0.33 20.35
N ASP A 164 8.32 -0.16 20.13
CA ASP A 164 7.56 0.07 18.90
C ASP A 164 6.17 0.65 19.22
N PRO A 165 6.05 1.98 19.28
CA PRO A 165 4.81 2.62 19.67
C PRO A 165 3.65 2.33 18.71
N LEU A 166 3.93 1.97 17.44
CA LEU A 166 2.89 1.58 16.49
C LEU A 166 2.31 0.21 16.82
N LEU A 167 3.17 -0.76 17.15
CA LEU A 167 2.74 -2.09 17.58
C LEU A 167 2.04 -2.03 18.93
N ASN A 168 2.56 -1.25 19.89
CA ASN A 168 1.94 -1.06 21.19
C ASN A 168 0.51 -0.54 21.06
N TYR A 169 0.29 0.48 20.22
CA TYR A 169 -1.05 0.98 19.93
C TYR A 169 -2.00 -0.12 19.43
N ILE A 170 -1.54 -0.98 18.50
CA ILE A 170 -2.38 -2.07 17.98
C ILE A 170 -2.70 -3.13 19.03
N LEU A 171 -1.75 -3.41 19.93
CA LEU A 171 -1.95 -4.40 20.99
C LEU A 171 -2.93 -3.94 22.07
N GLU A 172 -3.03 -2.62 22.29
CA GLU A 172 -3.93 -2.01 23.26
C GLU A 172 -5.38 -1.86 22.75
N GLU A 173 -5.59 -1.74 21.43
CA GLU A 173 -6.92 -1.68 20.78
C GLU A 173 -7.60 -3.06 20.75
#